data_282e6e54ab99f9c4bc8f10fa9c5ec196
#
_entry.id   282e6e54ab99f9c4bc8f10fa9c5ec196
#
_cell.length_a   1.000
_cell.length_b   1.000
_cell.length_c   1.000
_cell.angle_alpha   90.00
_cell.angle_beta   90.00
_cell.angle_gamma   90.00
#
_symmetry.space_group_name_H-M   'P 1'
#
loop_
_entity.id
_entity.type
_entity.pdbx_description
1 polymer ?
#
loop_
_entity_poly.entity_id
_entity_poly.type
_entity_poly.pdbx_seq_one_letter_code
_entity_poly.pdbx_strand_id
1 'polypeptide(L)'
;MQKKIVSKIVKPTINQIAKYIPGESLINGKSDVIKLSSNESPFKVPTKVSAIFERLVSEFNLYPDGDSNILKKSLSKNFKINFSQIICGNGSDDILSLVAQAFSDGNSEIICSQYGFIYYPIVAKISGAKVLTAKTDGLNISCKNILSLITKKTKIIFFANPNNPTGTIILRDELIKFISNVPKNVIIVIDGAYSEFVTNKNYSNGLDLVKKFPNIIVTRTFSKIYALAGLRLGWAYSSKSIIEILEKIRGPFNVNSIAQEVGSMILKEKEFLIKSINHNEKWQKKLPPLINSFGLKAYKTSANFILVEVKEQHKKKLIISELLKKKIIIRNLDNYGLRKFFRVSIGTDSEMNIFVDTLQLIMRKL
;
A
#
# COMPACT_ATOMS: atom_id res chain seq x y z
N MET A 1 6.04 15.91 -34.60
CA MET A 1 4.68 16.44 -34.88
C MET A 1 3.60 15.70 -34.11
N GLN A 2 3.51 14.38 -34.16
CA GLN A 2 2.47 13.59 -33.45
C GLN A 2 2.44 13.82 -31.92
N LYS A 3 3.59 13.87 -31.23
CA LYS A 3 3.66 14.09 -29.78
C LYS A 3 3.08 15.44 -29.32
N LYS A 4 3.19 16.49 -30.16
CA LYS A 4 2.61 17.82 -29.89
C LYS A 4 1.08 17.84 -30.06
N ILE A 5 0.53 17.04 -30.96
CA ILE A 5 -0.92 16.94 -31.17
C ILE A 5 -1.55 16.21 -29.98
N VAL A 6 -1.04 15.05 -29.62
CA VAL A 6 -1.56 14.24 -28.50
C VAL A 6 -1.52 15.02 -27.17
N SER A 7 -0.46 15.80 -26.91
CA SER A 7 -0.35 16.60 -25.69
C SER A 7 -1.41 17.71 -25.56
N LYS A 8 -2.05 18.11 -26.66
CA LYS A 8 -3.13 19.13 -26.67
C LYS A 8 -4.52 18.56 -26.40
N ILE A 9 -4.73 17.28 -26.68
CA ILE A 9 -6.04 16.61 -26.52
C ILE A 9 -6.15 15.84 -25.20
N VAL A 10 -5.04 15.58 -24.52
CA VAL A 10 -5.03 14.92 -23.21
C VAL A 10 -5.27 15.96 -22.10
N LYS A 11 -5.89 15.54 -20.99
CA LYS A 11 -6.04 16.41 -19.81
C LYS A 11 -4.69 17.01 -19.41
N PRO A 12 -4.56 18.33 -19.16
CA PRO A 12 -3.28 18.97 -18.86
C PRO A 12 -2.53 18.35 -17.67
N THR A 13 -3.26 17.88 -16.66
CA THR A 13 -2.71 17.22 -15.48
C THR A 13 -2.04 15.89 -15.79
N ILE A 14 -2.46 15.18 -16.83
CA ILE A 14 -1.83 13.91 -17.25
C ILE A 14 -0.40 14.14 -17.76
N ASN A 15 -0.15 15.25 -18.44
CA ASN A 15 1.21 15.60 -18.90
C ASN A 15 2.20 15.82 -17.75
N GLN A 16 1.71 16.04 -16.52
CA GLN A 16 2.50 16.21 -15.32
C GLN A 16 2.79 14.90 -14.59
N ILE A 17 2.28 13.77 -15.09
CA ILE A 17 2.48 12.45 -14.48
C ILE A 17 3.73 11.82 -15.08
N ALA A 18 4.74 11.54 -14.24
CA ALA A 18 5.82 10.65 -14.62
C ALA A 18 5.32 9.20 -14.63
N LYS A 19 5.77 8.40 -15.60
CA LYS A 19 5.46 6.96 -15.61
C LYS A 19 5.84 6.34 -14.26
N TYR A 20 4.90 5.60 -13.68
CA TYR A 20 5.17 4.85 -12.46
C TYR A 20 6.29 3.82 -12.71
N ILE A 21 7.33 3.87 -11.88
CA ILE A 21 8.43 2.90 -11.93
C ILE A 21 8.25 1.95 -10.75
N PRO A 22 7.83 0.69 -10.99
CA PRO A 22 7.72 -0.31 -9.94
C PRO A 22 9.09 -0.62 -9.31
N GLY A 23 9.10 -1.34 -8.20
CA GLY A 23 10.34 -1.94 -7.68
C GLY A 23 10.94 -2.88 -8.71
N GLU A 24 12.27 -2.84 -8.86
CA GLU A 24 12.97 -3.80 -9.72
C GLU A 24 12.62 -5.22 -9.28
N SER A 25 12.42 -6.10 -10.26
CA SER A 25 11.99 -7.48 -10.04
C SER A 25 12.92 -8.50 -10.68
N LEU A 26 13.74 -8.04 -11.64
CA LEU A 26 14.63 -8.88 -12.45
C LEU A 26 16.00 -8.21 -12.53
N ILE A 27 17.03 -9.03 -12.64
CA ILE A 27 18.38 -8.58 -13.00
C ILE A 27 18.72 -9.20 -14.36
N ASN A 28 18.97 -8.38 -15.36
CA ASN A 28 19.27 -8.83 -16.74
C ASN A 28 18.25 -9.87 -17.26
N GLY A 29 16.94 -9.67 -16.96
CA GLY A 29 15.88 -10.57 -17.38
C GLY A 29 15.77 -11.89 -16.60
N LYS A 30 16.64 -12.13 -15.60
CA LYS A 30 16.63 -13.35 -14.78
C LYS A 30 15.84 -13.16 -13.50
N SER A 31 15.05 -14.17 -13.12
CA SER A 31 14.25 -14.21 -11.90
C SER A 31 14.95 -14.84 -10.69
N ASP A 32 16.17 -15.38 -10.87
CA ASP A 32 16.98 -15.96 -9.78
C ASP A 32 17.65 -14.84 -8.96
N VAL A 33 16.82 -14.17 -8.15
CA VAL A 33 17.21 -13.02 -7.33
C VAL A 33 16.50 -13.04 -5.98
N ILE A 34 17.13 -12.47 -4.95
CA ILE A 34 16.50 -12.18 -3.67
C ILE A 34 15.80 -10.82 -3.80
N LYS A 35 14.45 -10.85 -3.93
CA LYS A 35 13.63 -9.67 -4.18
C LYS A 35 13.05 -9.10 -2.89
N LEU A 36 13.69 -8.06 -2.35
CA LEU A 36 13.28 -7.35 -1.14
C LEU A 36 12.81 -5.91 -1.43
N SER A 37 12.21 -5.67 -2.61
CA SER A 37 11.91 -4.32 -3.12
C SER A 37 10.44 -3.93 -3.08
N SER A 38 9.49 -4.88 -3.02
CA SER A 38 8.07 -4.62 -3.31
C SER A 38 7.11 -4.97 -2.17
N ASN A 39 7.62 -5.25 -0.96
CA ASN A 39 6.83 -5.57 0.23
C ASN A 39 5.87 -6.74 -0.01
N GLU A 40 6.32 -7.74 -0.78
CA GLU A 40 5.60 -8.98 -1.00
C GLU A 40 5.65 -9.86 0.25
N SER A 41 4.75 -10.82 0.36
CA SER A 41 4.81 -11.82 1.43
C SER A 41 5.99 -12.77 1.20
N PRO A 42 6.77 -13.13 2.24
CA PRO A 42 7.82 -14.15 2.12
C PRO A 42 7.27 -15.57 1.99
N PHE A 43 6.00 -15.77 2.29
CA PHE A 43 5.36 -17.09 2.29
C PHE A 43 4.52 -17.31 1.04
N LYS A 44 4.56 -18.52 0.54
CA LYS A 44 3.64 -19.01 -0.49
C LYS A 44 2.24 -19.19 0.09
N VAL A 45 1.24 -19.10 -0.76
CA VAL A 45 -0.15 -19.37 -0.42
C VAL A 45 -0.28 -20.83 0.08
N PRO A 46 -1.07 -21.10 1.14
CA PRO A 46 -1.29 -22.46 1.64
C PRO A 46 -1.84 -23.39 0.55
N THR A 47 -1.41 -24.65 0.54
CA THR A 47 -1.80 -25.65 -0.48
C THR A 47 -3.31 -25.83 -0.58
N LYS A 48 -4.05 -25.77 0.54
CA LYS A 48 -5.52 -25.84 0.54
C LYS A 48 -6.17 -24.75 -0.32
N VAL A 49 -5.55 -23.58 -0.37
CA VAL A 49 -6.04 -22.44 -1.16
C VAL A 49 -5.67 -22.59 -2.63
N SER A 50 -4.50 -23.17 -2.93
CA SER A 50 -4.08 -23.39 -4.32
C SER A 50 -4.86 -24.51 -5.03
N ALA A 51 -5.37 -25.49 -4.31
CA ALA A 51 -6.14 -26.61 -4.87
C ALA A 51 -7.42 -26.18 -5.63
N ILE A 52 -7.94 -24.98 -5.36
CA ILE A 52 -9.14 -24.48 -6.05
C ILE A 52 -8.87 -24.13 -7.54
N PHE A 53 -7.62 -23.95 -7.93
CA PHE A 53 -7.28 -23.52 -9.29
C PHE A 53 -7.74 -24.48 -10.37
N GLU A 54 -7.62 -25.80 -10.14
CA GLU A 54 -8.04 -26.83 -11.10
C GLU A 54 -9.54 -26.69 -11.45
N ARG A 55 -10.39 -26.47 -10.44
CA ARG A 55 -11.82 -26.25 -10.67
C ARG A 55 -12.07 -24.94 -11.44
N LEU A 56 -11.42 -23.85 -11.04
CA LEU A 56 -11.66 -22.53 -11.64
C LEU A 56 -11.17 -22.43 -13.08
N VAL A 57 -10.15 -23.20 -13.49
CA VAL A 57 -9.68 -23.23 -14.88
C VAL A 57 -10.80 -23.65 -15.85
N SER A 58 -11.65 -24.59 -15.46
CA SER A 58 -12.78 -25.06 -16.30
C SER A 58 -13.90 -24.02 -16.48
N GLU A 59 -13.89 -22.94 -15.69
CA GLU A 59 -14.90 -21.87 -15.68
C GLU A 59 -14.40 -20.55 -16.31
N PHE A 60 -13.19 -20.52 -16.90
CA PHE A 60 -12.58 -19.27 -17.43
C PHE A 60 -13.32 -18.66 -18.61
N ASN A 61 -14.20 -19.40 -19.27
CA ASN A 61 -15.10 -18.90 -20.31
C ASN A 61 -16.28 -18.09 -19.76
N LEU A 62 -16.49 -18.07 -18.43
CA LEU A 62 -17.58 -17.37 -17.76
C LEU A 62 -17.10 -16.08 -17.10
N TYR A 63 -17.96 -15.06 -17.11
CA TYR A 63 -17.71 -13.86 -16.31
C TYR A 63 -17.78 -14.16 -14.81
N PRO A 64 -16.98 -13.47 -13.99
CA PRO A 64 -17.08 -13.59 -12.53
C PRO A 64 -18.40 -13.02 -12.00
N ASP A 65 -18.71 -13.30 -10.71
CA ASP A 65 -19.78 -12.59 -10.01
C ASP A 65 -19.46 -11.08 -9.96
N GLY A 66 -20.28 -10.28 -10.66
CA GLY A 66 -20.08 -8.84 -10.79
C GLY A 66 -20.12 -8.10 -9.45
N ASP A 67 -20.83 -8.63 -8.45
CA ASP A 67 -20.97 -8.01 -7.13
C ASP A 67 -19.98 -8.56 -6.10
N SER A 68 -19.16 -9.55 -6.48
CA SER A 68 -18.18 -10.21 -5.58
C SER A 68 -18.84 -10.74 -4.28
N ASN A 69 -20.04 -11.31 -4.36
CA ASN A 69 -20.85 -11.67 -3.21
C ASN A 69 -20.16 -12.66 -2.26
N ILE A 70 -19.50 -13.70 -2.81
CA ILE A 70 -18.76 -14.70 -2.00
C ILE A 70 -17.68 -14.02 -1.17
N LEU A 71 -16.91 -13.15 -1.79
CA LEU A 71 -15.83 -12.41 -1.13
C LEU A 71 -16.38 -11.42 -0.10
N LYS A 72 -17.39 -10.60 -0.46
CA LYS A 72 -18.01 -9.64 0.46
C LYS A 72 -18.63 -10.34 1.69
N LYS A 73 -19.26 -11.52 1.52
CA LYS A 73 -19.78 -12.34 2.65
C LYS A 73 -18.63 -12.79 3.57
N SER A 74 -17.51 -13.23 3.01
CA SER A 74 -16.34 -13.66 3.78
C SER A 74 -15.67 -12.51 4.51
N LEU A 75 -15.53 -11.35 3.87
CA LEU A 75 -15.03 -10.11 4.49
C LEU A 75 -15.93 -9.64 5.64
N SER A 76 -17.25 -9.57 5.41
CA SER A 76 -18.23 -9.18 6.41
C SER A 76 -18.15 -10.06 7.65
N LYS A 77 -18.06 -11.39 7.47
CA LYS A 77 -17.93 -12.35 8.57
C LYS A 77 -16.58 -12.22 9.30
N ASN A 78 -15.49 -12.12 8.55
CA ASN A 78 -14.13 -12.11 9.13
C ASN A 78 -13.85 -10.83 9.93
N PHE A 79 -14.28 -9.67 9.42
CA PHE A 79 -14.04 -8.37 10.03
C PHE A 79 -15.21 -7.85 10.87
N LYS A 80 -16.33 -8.57 10.92
CA LYS A 80 -17.59 -8.19 11.63
C LYS A 80 -18.09 -6.81 11.18
N ILE A 81 -18.11 -6.59 9.87
CA ILE A 81 -18.54 -5.34 9.21
C ILE A 81 -19.76 -5.60 8.33
N ASN A 82 -20.48 -4.52 7.98
CA ASN A 82 -21.70 -4.65 7.18
C ASN A 82 -21.37 -4.96 5.71
N PHE A 83 -21.96 -6.01 5.18
CA PHE A 83 -21.83 -6.46 3.80
C PHE A 83 -22.12 -5.36 2.76
N SER A 84 -23.19 -4.58 2.96
CA SER A 84 -23.57 -3.51 2.02
C SER A 84 -22.67 -2.28 2.04
N GLN A 85 -21.68 -2.28 2.91
CA GLN A 85 -20.69 -1.21 3.07
C GLN A 85 -19.29 -1.61 2.53
N ILE A 86 -19.21 -2.70 1.78
CA ILE A 86 -17.96 -3.23 1.20
C ILE A 86 -18.01 -3.07 -0.31
N ILE A 87 -16.88 -2.61 -0.89
CA ILE A 87 -16.60 -2.67 -2.33
C ILE A 87 -15.31 -3.43 -2.56
N CYS A 88 -15.27 -4.28 -3.59
CA CYS A 88 -14.07 -5.00 -4.02
C CYS A 88 -13.49 -4.37 -5.29
N GLY A 89 -12.16 -4.42 -5.43
CA GLY A 89 -11.45 -3.83 -6.55
C GLY A 89 -10.28 -4.68 -7.04
N ASN A 90 -9.81 -4.40 -8.24
CA ASN A 90 -8.62 -5.03 -8.84
C ASN A 90 -7.33 -4.51 -8.18
N GLY A 91 -7.16 -4.80 -6.90
CA GLY A 91 -6.21 -4.20 -5.97
C GLY A 91 -6.83 -2.97 -5.27
N SER A 92 -6.21 -2.54 -4.16
CA SER A 92 -6.59 -1.28 -3.51
C SER A 92 -6.37 -0.07 -4.43
N ASP A 93 -5.43 -0.15 -5.36
CA ASP A 93 -5.11 0.90 -6.33
C ASP A 93 -6.33 1.26 -7.21
N ASP A 94 -7.10 0.25 -7.62
CA ASP A 94 -8.36 0.43 -8.35
C ASP A 94 -9.33 1.28 -7.55
N ILE A 95 -9.53 0.96 -6.28
CA ILE A 95 -10.44 1.70 -5.39
C ILE A 95 -9.95 3.14 -5.15
N LEU A 96 -8.64 3.36 -4.97
CA LEU A 96 -8.08 4.71 -4.86
C LEU A 96 -8.38 5.54 -6.10
N SER A 97 -8.31 4.92 -7.28
CA SER A 97 -8.66 5.57 -8.56
C SER A 97 -10.14 5.88 -8.65
N LEU A 98 -11.02 4.96 -8.26
CA LEU A 98 -12.46 5.17 -8.22
C LEU A 98 -12.83 6.33 -7.27
N VAL A 99 -12.22 6.39 -6.09
CA VAL A 99 -12.45 7.49 -5.13
C VAL A 99 -12.06 8.83 -5.73
N ALA A 100 -10.89 8.93 -6.35
CA ALA A 100 -10.46 10.17 -7.00
C ALA A 100 -11.41 10.58 -8.13
N GLN A 101 -11.87 9.64 -8.95
CA GLN A 101 -12.81 9.88 -10.05
C GLN A 101 -14.20 10.31 -9.54
N ALA A 102 -14.69 9.68 -8.46
CA ALA A 102 -16.04 9.95 -7.94
C ALA A 102 -16.16 11.29 -7.22
N PHE A 103 -15.11 11.72 -6.51
CA PHE A 103 -15.18 12.82 -5.55
C PHE A 103 -14.32 14.03 -5.89
N SER A 104 -13.63 14.05 -7.04
CA SER A 104 -12.83 15.19 -7.44
C SER A 104 -12.81 15.44 -8.94
N ASP A 105 -12.51 16.69 -9.30
CA ASP A 105 -12.45 17.21 -10.66
C ASP A 105 -11.32 18.26 -10.81
N GLY A 106 -11.30 18.98 -11.94
CA GLY A 106 -10.30 20.02 -12.21
C GLY A 106 -10.33 21.23 -11.28
N ASN A 107 -11.43 21.45 -10.55
CA ASN A 107 -11.59 22.55 -9.60
C ASN A 107 -11.28 22.14 -8.16
N SER A 108 -11.01 20.87 -7.95
CA SER A 108 -10.82 20.24 -6.64
C SER A 108 -9.36 20.22 -6.21
N GLU A 109 -9.14 20.16 -4.90
CA GLU A 109 -7.85 19.92 -4.29
C GLU A 109 -7.86 18.58 -3.55
N ILE A 110 -6.77 17.82 -3.72
CA ILE A 110 -6.53 16.56 -3.01
C ILE A 110 -5.26 16.71 -2.18
N ILE A 111 -5.37 16.44 -0.88
CA ILE A 111 -4.23 16.48 0.04
C ILE A 111 -3.62 15.08 0.14
N CYS A 112 -2.30 15.01 -0.06
CA CYS A 112 -1.49 13.82 0.16
C CYS A 112 -0.41 14.12 1.20
N SER A 113 -0.06 13.15 2.04
CA SER A 113 1.09 13.30 2.94
C SER A 113 2.40 13.24 2.15
N GLN A 114 3.35 14.10 2.50
CA GLN A 114 4.75 13.95 2.07
C GLN A 114 5.25 12.55 2.45
N TYR A 115 6.07 11.95 1.62
CA TYR A 115 6.51 10.55 1.78
C TYR A 115 5.36 9.55 1.88
N GLY A 116 4.16 9.88 1.37
CA GLY A 116 3.06 8.94 1.21
C GLY A 116 3.23 8.05 -0.01
N PHE A 117 2.32 7.11 -0.19
CA PHE A 117 2.37 6.21 -1.35
C PHE A 117 2.29 7.00 -2.65
N ILE A 118 3.25 6.76 -3.52
CA ILE A 118 3.48 7.53 -4.76
C ILE A 118 2.26 7.53 -5.72
N TYR A 119 1.33 6.60 -5.54
CA TYR A 119 0.14 6.52 -6.37
C TYR A 119 -0.93 7.57 -6.04
N TYR A 120 -0.97 8.11 -4.81
CA TYR A 120 -1.96 9.14 -4.45
C TYR A 120 -1.88 10.40 -5.31
N PRO A 121 -0.71 11.04 -5.50
CA PRO A 121 -0.63 12.18 -6.40
C PRO A 121 -0.89 11.82 -7.87
N ILE A 122 -0.68 10.56 -8.27
CA ILE A 122 -0.99 10.09 -9.63
C ILE A 122 -2.50 10.07 -9.83
N VAL A 123 -3.28 9.42 -8.95
CA VAL A 123 -4.75 9.35 -9.09
C VAL A 123 -5.40 10.73 -8.98
N ALA A 124 -4.86 11.62 -8.14
CA ALA A 124 -5.31 13.00 -8.05
C ALA A 124 -5.14 13.75 -9.39
N LYS A 125 -4.00 13.57 -10.05
CA LYS A 125 -3.76 14.18 -11.37
C LYS A 125 -4.63 13.55 -12.47
N ILE A 126 -4.92 12.25 -12.39
CA ILE A 126 -5.82 11.56 -13.34
C ILE A 126 -7.24 12.15 -13.28
N SER A 127 -7.76 12.45 -12.07
CA SER A 127 -9.06 13.11 -11.92
C SER A 127 -9.06 14.57 -12.38
N GLY A 128 -7.88 15.19 -12.52
CA GLY A 128 -7.71 16.60 -12.87
C GLY A 128 -7.46 17.50 -11.67
N ALA A 129 -7.52 16.98 -10.45
CA ALA A 129 -7.42 17.73 -9.23
C ALA A 129 -6.00 18.28 -8.97
N LYS A 130 -5.93 19.39 -8.26
CA LYS A 130 -4.69 19.96 -7.75
C LYS A 130 -4.21 19.17 -6.54
N VAL A 131 -2.95 18.74 -6.58
CA VAL A 131 -2.31 18.02 -5.46
C VAL A 131 -1.73 19.03 -4.46
N LEU A 132 -2.12 18.92 -3.20
CA LEU A 132 -1.49 19.60 -2.08
C LEU A 132 -0.71 18.57 -1.26
N THR A 133 0.55 18.87 -0.95
CA THR A 133 1.42 17.96 -0.19
C THR A 133 1.63 18.47 1.23
N ALA A 134 1.08 17.77 2.20
CA ALA A 134 1.28 18.07 3.62
C ALA A 134 2.66 17.59 4.07
N LYS A 135 3.49 18.52 4.58
CA LYS A 135 4.81 18.18 5.12
C LYS A 135 4.68 17.23 6.30
N THR A 136 5.59 16.28 6.40
CA THR A 136 5.71 15.38 7.55
C THR A 136 6.42 16.06 8.73
N ASP A 137 6.26 15.50 9.91
CA ASP A 137 7.13 15.79 11.06
C ASP A 137 8.20 14.70 11.14
N GLY A 138 9.40 15.04 10.67
CA GLY A 138 10.42 14.05 10.37
C GLY A 138 9.91 13.01 9.34
N LEU A 139 9.74 11.77 9.77
CA LEU A 139 9.19 10.68 8.94
C LEU A 139 7.71 10.39 9.25
N ASN A 140 7.12 11.05 10.25
CA ASN A 140 5.74 10.83 10.66
C ASN A 140 4.77 11.69 9.85
N ILE A 141 3.61 11.14 9.54
CA ILE A 141 2.50 11.92 9.00
C ILE A 141 2.11 12.97 10.03
N SER A 142 1.99 14.22 9.61
CA SER A 142 1.57 15.33 10.47
C SER A 142 0.10 15.65 10.24
N CYS A 143 -0.76 15.20 11.14
CA CYS A 143 -2.19 15.53 11.14
C CYS A 143 -2.41 17.05 11.16
N LYS A 144 -1.60 17.81 11.92
CA LYS A 144 -1.64 19.26 11.97
C LYS A 144 -1.40 19.91 10.60
N ASN A 145 -0.36 19.45 9.89
CA ASN A 145 -0.02 19.98 8.57
C ASN A 145 -1.07 19.62 7.51
N ILE A 146 -1.69 18.44 7.62
CA ILE A 146 -2.83 18.09 6.75
C ILE A 146 -4.00 19.05 6.99
N LEU A 147 -4.40 19.26 8.24
CA LEU A 147 -5.51 20.16 8.60
C LEU A 147 -5.27 21.59 8.13
N SER A 148 -4.04 22.11 8.22
CA SER A 148 -3.71 23.49 7.80
C SER A 148 -3.80 23.71 6.29
N LEU A 149 -3.81 22.66 5.47
CA LEU A 149 -3.95 22.74 4.01
C LEU A 149 -5.40 22.64 3.53
N ILE A 150 -6.35 22.36 4.42
CA ILE A 150 -7.76 22.21 4.02
C ILE A 150 -8.33 23.56 3.60
N THR A 151 -8.89 23.61 2.40
CA THR A 151 -9.60 24.76 1.84
C THR A 151 -11.03 24.39 1.46
N LYS A 152 -11.82 25.35 0.99
CA LYS A 152 -13.17 25.10 0.43
C LYS A 152 -13.14 24.20 -0.81
N LYS A 153 -11.99 24.08 -1.50
CA LYS A 153 -11.78 23.24 -2.69
C LYS A 153 -11.31 21.82 -2.34
N THR A 154 -10.90 21.58 -1.11
CA THR A 154 -10.44 20.25 -0.69
C THR A 154 -11.60 19.25 -0.72
N LYS A 155 -11.41 18.14 -1.44
CA LYS A 155 -12.39 17.06 -1.59
C LYS A 155 -11.92 15.76 -0.98
N ILE A 156 -10.62 15.46 -1.05
CA ILE A 156 -10.08 14.17 -0.62
C ILE A 156 -8.77 14.40 0.14
N ILE A 157 -8.57 13.59 1.19
CA ILE A 157 -7.30 13.46 1.90
C ILE A 157 -6.88 12.01 1.79
N PHE A 158 -5.70 11.74 1.20
CA PHE A 158 -5.09 10.40 1.13
C PHE A 158 -3.92 10.29 2.10
N PHE A 159 -3.93 9.27 2.93
CA PHE A 159 -2.76 8.85 3.71
C PHE A 159 -2.82 7.35 4.02
N ALA A 160 -1.65 6.74 4.24
CA ALA A 160 -1.55 5.34 4.63
C ALA A 160 -1.27 5.21 6.14
N ASN A 161 -1.92 4.23 6.76
CA ASN A 161 -1.68 3.91 8.17
C ASN A 161 -1.68 2.38 8.37
N PRO A 162 -0.51 1.74 8.48
CA PRO A 162 0.87 2.24 8.46
C PRO A 162 1.31 2.89 7.15
N ASN A 163 2.20 3.90 7.25
CA ASN A 163 2.66 4.64 6.08
C ASN A 163 3.73 3.87 5.28
N ASN A 164 3.68 3.98 3.98
CA ASN A 164 4.69 3.49 3.06
C ASN A 164 5.31 4.71 2.32
N PRO A 165 6.63 4.94 2.42
CA PRO A 165 7.70 3.99 2.78
C PRO A 165 8.25 4.12 4.21
N THR A 166 7.67 4.91 5.10
CA THR A 166 8.27 5.22 6.40
C THR A 166 8.02 4.16 7.48
N GLY A 167 6.96 3.36 7.36
CA GLY A 167 6.57 2.35 8.33
C GLY A 167 5.95 2.91 9.63
N THR A 168 5.76 4.23 9.70
CA THR A 168 5.19 4.93 10.86
C THR A 168 3.67 4.75 10.93
N ILE A 169 3.11 4.94 12.12
CA ILE A 169 1.65 4.86 12.36
C ILE A 169 1.14 6.11 13.07
N ILE A 170 -0.10 6.46 12.78
CA ILE A 170 -0.91 7.37 13.58
C ILE A 170 -1.67 6.51 14.59
N LEU A 171 -1.55 6.83 15.88
CA LEU A 171 -2.23 6.12 16.95
C LEU A 171 -3.72 6.46 16.98
N ARG A 172 -4.53 5.61 17.63
CA ARG A 172 -5.99 5.71 17.64
C ARG A 172 -6.51 7.09 18.05
N ASP A 173 -6.03 7.61 19.16
CA ASP A 173 -6.57 8.87 19.71
C ASP A 173 -6.21 10.08 18.83
N GLU A 174 -4.99 10.10 18.30
CA GLU A 174 -4.55 11.09 17.33
C GLU A 174 -5.36 11.00 16.03
N LEU A 175 -5.60 9.79 15.53
CA LEU A 175 -6.41 9.54 14.35
C LEU A 175 -7.85 10.03 14.53
N ILE A 176 -8.49 9.73 15.67
CA ILE A 176 -9.84 10.20 15.99
C ILE A 176 -9.87 11.72 16.08
N LYS A 177 -8.91 12.34 16.80
CA LYS A 177 -8.80 13.80 16.90
C LYS A 177 -8.63 14.43 15.54
N PHE A 178 -7.77 13.88 14.68
CA PHE A 178 -7.58 14.34 13.31
C PHE A 178 -8.89 14.30 12.52
N ILE A 179 -9.53 13.13 12.44
CA ILE A 179 -10.77 12.95 11.67
C ILE A 179 -11.88 13.88 12.15
N SER A 180 -12.01 14.06 13.47
CA SER A 180 -13.04 14.94 14.05
C SER A 180 -12.89 16.42 13.67
N ASN A 181 -11.68 16.85 13.27
CA ASN A 181 -11.38 18.21 12.83
C ASN A 181 -11.44 18.40 11.30
N VAL A 182 -11.63 17.32 10.53
CA VAL A 182 -11.81 17.39 9.08
C VAL A 182 -13.27 17.73 8.76
N PRO A 183 -13.56 18.70 7.87
CA PRO A 183 -14.92 18.99 7.43
C PRO A 183 -15.64 17.75 6.87
N LYS A 184 -16.92 17.58 7.18
CA LYS A 184 -17.70 16.40 6.79
C LYS A 184 -17.89 16.22 5.28
N ASN A 185 -17.70 17.27 4.51
CA ASN A 185 -17.74 17.27 3.04
C ASN A 185 -16.38 16.93 2.38
N VAL A 186 -15.38 16.56 3.16
CA VAL A 186 -14.07 16.08 2.70
C VAL A 186 -13.97 14.59 2.95
N ILE A 187 -13.70 13.81 1.92
CA ILE A 187 -13.46 12.36 2.01
C ILE A 187 -12.09 12.10 2.60
N ILE A 188 -12.01 11.21 3.57
CA ILE A 188 -10.76 10.78 4.19
C ILE A 188 -10.51 9.32 3.78
N VAL A 189 -9.44 9.08 3.04
CA VAL A 189 -9.02 7.72 2.66
C VAL A 189 -7.88 7.28 3.57
N ILE A 190 -8.16 6.28 4.38
CA ILE A 190 -7.18 5.59 5.23
C ILE A 190 -6.74 4.32 4.49
N ASP A 191 -5.55 4.37 3.89
CA ASP A 191 -5.00 3.20 3.23
C ASP A 191 -4.35 2.27 4.26
N GLY A 192 -5.05 1.18 4.55
CA GLY A 192 -4.66 0.17 5.51
C GLY A 192 -3.93 -1.03 4.91
N ALA A 193 -3.15 -0.85 3.84
CA ALA A 193 -2.47 -1.96 3.16
C ALA A 193 -1.55 -2.81 4.06
N TYR A 194 -1.11 -2.28 5.19
CA TYR A 194 -0.22 -2.96 6.16
C TYR A 194 -0.86 -3.15 7.54
N SER A 195 -2.15 -2.88 7.68
CA SER A 195 -2.84 -2.87 8.99
C SER A 195 -2.78 -4.18 9.74
N GLU A 196 -2.78 -5.31 9.05
CA GLU A 196 -2.75 -6.64 9.65
C GLU A 196 -1.40 -6.98 10.30
N PHE A 197 -0.34 -6.25 9.98
CA PHE A 197 0.99 -6.41 10.60
C PHE A 197 1.15 -5.64 11.92
N VAL A 198 0.21 -4.75 12.25
CA VAL A 198 0.34 -3.88 13.43
C VAL A 198 -0.06 -4.63 14.69
N THR A 199 0.87 -4.76 15.62
CA THR A 199 0.65 -5.40 16.94
C THR A 199 0.48 -4.39 18.07
N ASN A 200 0.59 -3.07 17.78
CA ASN A 200 0.39 -2.02 18.76
C ASN A 200 -1.10 -1.91 19.16
N LYS A 201 -1.39 -2.08 20.45
CA LYS A 201 -2.76 -2.04 21.00
C LYS A 201 -3.46 -0.68 20.87
N ASN A 202 -2.69 0.40 20.78
CA ASN A 202 -3.20 1.76 20.63
C ASN A 202 -3.39 2.16 19.15
N TYR A 203 -3.29 1.22 18.23
CA TYR A 203 -3.56 1.43 16.82
C TYR A 203 -5.04 1.17 16.49
N SER A 204 -5.60 1.98 15.60
CA SER A 204 -6.88 1.69 14.96
C SER A 204 -6.67 1.42 13.49
N ASN A 205 -7.26 0.34 13.03
CA ASN A 205 -7.27 0.00 11.61
C ASN A 205 -8.34 0.78 10.81
N GLY A 206 -9.11 1.66 11.45
CA GLY A 206 -10.09 2.54 10.85
C GLY A 206 -11.48 1.94 10.61
N LEU A 207 -11.62 0.61 10.57
CA LEU A 207 -12.91 -0.03 10.24
C LEU A 207 -14.00 0.30 11.27
N ASP A 208 -13.66 0.35 12.55
CA ASP A 208 -14.56 0.70 13.64
C ASP A 208 -14.97 2.19 13.61
N LEU A 209 -14.19 3.04 12.97
CA LEU A 209 -14.44 4.48 12.89
C LEU A 209 -15.46 4.86 11.81
N VAL A 210 -15.67 4.02 10.79
CA VAL A 210 -16.61 4.29 9.68
C VAL A 210 -18.03 4.53 10.18
N LYS A 211 -18.46 3.82 11.24
CA LYS A 211 -19.80 4.01 11.83
C LYS A 211 -19.98 5.42 12.43
N LYS A 212 -18.89 5.98 13.00
CA LYS A 212 -18.91 7.31 13.63
C LYS A 212 -18.66 8.44 12.64
N PHE A 213 -17.86 8.17 11.61
CA PHE A 213 -17.40 9.16 10.63
C PHE A 213 -17.73 8.69 9.22
N PRO A 214 -18.92 9.06 8.67
CA PRO A 214 -19.41 8.50 7.41
C PRO A 214 -18.63 8.93 6.16
N ASN A 215 -17.75 9.91 6.28
CA ASN A 215 -16.85 10.41 5.22
C ASN A 215 -15.49 9.69 5.17
N ILE A 216 -15.31 8.59 5.93
CA ILE A 216 -14.09 7.77 5.88
C ILE A 216 -14.26 6.64 4.87
N ILE A 217 -13.22 6.38 4.10
CA ILE A 217 -13.02 5.18 3.30
C ILE A 217 -11.77 4.47 3.81
N VAL A 218 -11.89 3.23 4.25
CA VAL A 218 -10.76 2.40 4.67
C VAL A 218 -10.46 1.40 3.57
N THR A 219 -9.29 1.50 2.92
CA THR A 219 -8.85 0.53 1.90
C THR A 219 -8.00 -0.57 2.50
N ARG A 220 -8.05 -1.75 1.91
CA ARG A 220 -7.31 -2.95 2.28
C ARG A 220 -6.84 -3.70 1.05
N THR A 221 -5.80 -4.50 1.18
CA THR A 221 -5.26 -5.30 0.08
C THR A 221 -4.97 -6.73 0.50
N PHE A 222 -5.16 -7.66 -0.42
CA PHE A 222 -4.70 -9.03 -0.26
C PHE A 222 -3.24 -9.22 -0.72
N SER A 223 -2.62 -8.18 -1.26
CA SER A 223 -1.26 -8.24 -1.84
C SER A 223 -0.14 -8.41 -0.82
N LYS A 224 -0.39 -8.12 0.47
CA LYS A 224 0.66 -8.11 1.50
C LYS A 224 0.57 -9.34 2.38
N ILE A 225 -0.07 -9.26 3.53
CA ILE A 225 -0.09 -10.35 4.51
C ILE A 225 -0.74 -11.64 3.98
N TYR A 226 -1.70 -11.51 3.07
CA TYR A 226 -2.42 -12.64 2.49
C TYR A 226 -1.70 -13.31 1.31
N ALA A 227 -0.51 -12.83 0.91
CA ALA A 227 0.33 -13.40 -0.15
C ALA A 227 -0.33 -13.47 -1.54
N LEU A 228 -1.33 -12.66 -1.84
CA LEU A 228 -2.07 -12.68 -3.10
C LEU A 228 -1.73 -11.50 -4.03
N ALA A 229 -0.49 -11.01 -4.01
CA ALA A 229 -0.08 -9.84 -4.80
C ALA A 229 -0.36 -10.02 -6.31
N GLY A 230 -0.15 -11.21 -6.85
CA GLY A 230 -0.38 -11.56 -8.26
C GLY A 230 -1.85 -11.60 -8.67
N LEU A 231 -2.78 -11.83 -7.73
CA LEU A 231 -4.21 -11.91 -8.02
C LEU A 231 -4.89 -10.55 -8.13
N ARG A 232 -4.19 -9.47 -7.77
CA ARG A 232 -4.70 -8.11 -7.87
C ARG A 232 -6.04 -7.93 -7.14
N LEU A 233 -6.09 -8.21 -5.85
CA LEU A 233 -7.29 -8.12 -5.03
C LEU A 233 -7.15 -7.09 -3.91
N GLY A 234 -8.14 -6.20 -3.82
CA GLY A 234 -8.30 -5.23 -2.75
C GLY A 234 -9.77 -5.01 -2.43
N TRP A 235 -10.03 -4.32 -1.33
CA TRP A 235 -11.38 -3.97 -0.93
C TRP A 235 -11.38 -2.69 -0.10
N ALA A 236 -12.54 -2.06 0.01
CA ALA A 236 -12.75 -0.94 0.93
C ALA A 236 -14.02 -1.09 1.73
N TYR A 237 -14.03 -0.41 2.87
CA TYR A 237 -15.16 -0.27 3.77
C TYR A 237 -15.45 1.20 4.01
N SER A 238 -16.74 1.59 3.85
CA SER A 238 -17.18 2.97 4.05
C SER A 238 -18.65 3.03 4.42
N SER A 239 -19.23 4.24 4.51
CA SER A 239 -20.68 4.41 4.60
C SER A 239 -21.39 3.86 3.36
N LYS A 240 -22.62 3.38 3.52
CA LYS A 240 -23.41 2.80 2.43
C LYS A 240 -23.54 3.76 1.25
N SER A 241 -23.78 5.05 1.52
CA SER A 241 -23.91 6.08 0.49
C SER A 241 -22.64 6.27 -0.36
N ILE A 242 -21.44 6.17 0.25
CA ILE A 242 -20.17 6.24 -0.48
C ILE A 242 -20.00 4.98 -1.34
N ILE A 243 -20.28 3.80 -0.78
CA ILE A 243 -20.17 2.54 -1.52
C ILE A 243 -21.11 2.54 -2.74
N GLU A 244 -22.35 2.97 -2.59
CA GLU A 244 -23.31 3.09 -3.71
C GLU A 244 -22.81 4.00 -4.83
N ILE A 245 -22.08 5.08 -4.51
CA ILE A 245 -21.47 5.95 -5.51
C ILE A 245 -20.33 5.23 -6.24
N LEU A 246 -19.44 4.56 -5.49
CA LEU A 246 -18.32 3.84 -6.08
C LEU A 246 -18.78 2.65 -6.94
N GLU A 247 -19.83 1.95 -6.54
CA GLU A 247 -20.45 0.85 -7.32
C GLU A 247 -21.00 1.32 -8.68
N LYS A 248 -21.44 2.59 -8.81
CA LYS A 248 -21.91 3.14 -10.09
C LYS A 248 -20.82 3.35 -11.14
N ILE A 249 -19.57 3.53 -10.70
CA ILE A 249 -18.47 3.93 -11.60
C ILE A 249 -17.38 2.86 -11.74
N ARG A 250 -17.42 1.80 -10.93
CA ARG A 250 -16.49 0.69 -11.11
C ARG A 250 -16.77 -0.03 -12.44
N GLY A 251 -15.70 -0.56 -13.05
CA GLY A 251 -15.86 -1.41 -14.23
C GLY A 251 -16.74 -2.64 -13.94
N PRO A 252 -17.55 -3.09 -14.89
CA PRO A 252 -18.27 -4.35 -14.76
C PRO A 252 -17.27 -5.49 -14.60
N PHE A 253 -17.57 -6.45 -13.69
CA PHE A 253 -16.73 -7.63 -13.47
C PHE A 253 -15.26 -7.31 -13.14
N ASN A 254 -15.00 -6.19 -12.43
CA ASN A 254 -13.65 -5.67 -12.19
C ASN A 254 -12.75 -6.59 -11.34
N VAL A 255 -13.31 -7.53 -10.60
CA VAL A 255 -12.57 -8.53 -9.80
C VAL A 255 -12.72 -9.91 -10.43
N ASN A 256 -11.63 -10.53 -10.84
CA ASN A 256 -11.65 -11.85 -11.47
C ASN A 256 -12.11 -12.97 -10.51
N SER A 257 -12.66 -14.05 -11.06
CA SER A 257 -13.24 -15.16 -10.30
C SER A 257 -12.24 -15.83 -9.36
N ILE A 258 -11.00 -16.05 -9.81
CA ILE A 258 -9.94 -16.64 -8.99
C ILE A 258 -9.66 -15.76 -7.76
N ALA A 259 -9.55 -14.45 -7.95
CA ALA A 259 -9.29 -13.53 -6.84
C ALA A 259 -10.43 -13.54 -5.81
N GLN A 260 -11.70 -13.60 -6.25
CA GLN A 260 -12.85 -13.67 -5.35
C GLN A 260 -12.85 -14.94 -4.50
N GLU A 261 -12.67 -16.08 -5.12
CA GLU A 261 -12.69 -17.39 -4.47
C GLU A 261 -11.48 -17.58 -3.54
N VAL A 262 -10.27 -17.38 -4.07
CA VAL A 262 -9.02 -17.49 -3.29
C VAL A 262 -8.98 -16.47 -2.15
N GLY A 263 -9.45 -15.24 -2.40
CA GLY A 263 -9.61 -14.21 -1.37
C GLY A 263 -10.55 -14.63 -0.25
N SER A 264 -11.67 -15.26 -0.61
CA SER A 264 -12.63 -15.82 0.37
C SER A 264 -12.03 -16.95 1.21
N MET A 265 -11.21 -17.80 0.61
CA MET A 265 -10.58 -18.92 1.29
C MET A 265 -9.45 -18.49 2.23
N ILE A 266 -8.54 -17.63 1.78
CA ILE A 266 -7.39 -17.20 2.57
C ILE A 266 -7.78 -16.49 3.86
N LEU A 267 -8.94 -15.83 3.91
CA LEU A 267 -9.48 -15.22 5.12
C LEU A 267 -9.78 -16.23 6.23
N LYS A 268 -9.96 -17.51 5.90
CA LYS A 268 -10.20 -18.59 6.85
C LYS A 268 -8.90 -19.18 7.41
N GLU A 269 -7.75 -18.95 6.74
CA GLU A 269 -6.43 -19.51 7.08
C GLU A 269 -5.76 -18.69 8.22
N LYS A 270 -6.33 -18.78 9.42
CA LYS A 270 -5.85 -18.02 10.61
C LYS A 270 -4.41 -18.36 11.00
N GLU A 271 -4.01 -19.62 10.89
CA GLU A 271 -2.65 -20.07 11.20
C GLU A 271 -1.63 -19.42 10.27
N PHE A 272 -1.97 -19.32 8.97
CA PHE A 272 -1.13 -18.63 7.99
C PHE A 272 -0.96 -17.14 8.36
N LEU A 273 -2.04 -16.49 8.77
CA LEU A 273 -2.03 -15.09 9.19
C LEU A 273 -1.14 -14.89 10.43
N ILE A 274 -1.31 -15.72 11.46
CA ILE A 274 -0.52 -15.70 12.70
C ILE A 274 0.96 -15.95 12.39
N LYS A 275 1.28 -16.95 11.57
CA LYS A 275 2.65 -17.22 11.12
C LYS A 275 3.27 -16.00 10.44
N SER A 276 2.52 -15.33 9.57
CA SER A 276 2.99 -14.15 8.84
C SER A 276 3.25 -12.96 9.78
N ILE A 277 2.38 -12.73 10.76
CA ILE A 277 2.55 -11.68 11.78
C ILE A 277 3.79 -11.97 12.63
N ASN A 278 3.90 -13.18 13.17
CA ASN A 278 5.01 -13.57 14.05
C ASN A 278 6.37 -13.48 13.36
N HIS A 279 6.44 -13.93 12.10
CA HIS A 279 7.65 -13.83 11.29
C HIS A 279 8.04 -12.36 11.04
N ASN A 280 7.06 -11.53 10.68
CA ASN A 280 7.28 -10.12 10.47
C ASN A 280 7.76 -9.42 11.75
N GLU A 281 7.12 -9.68 12.90
CA GLU A 281 7.49 -9.13 14.19
C GLU A 281 8.91 -9.56 14.62
N LYS A 282 9.28 -10.83 14.37
CA LYS A 282 10.64 -11.35 14.60
C LYS A 282 11.67 -10.47 13.89
N TRP A 283 11.47 -10.20 12.60
CA TRP A 283 12.42 -9.42 11.80
C TRP A 283 12.35 -7.91 12.04
N GLN A 284 11.20 -7.38 12.40
CA GLN A 284 11.06 -5.99 12.88
C GLN A 284 11.91 -5.73 14.14
N LYS A 285 12.06 -6.75 15.00
CA LYS A 285 12.90 -6.67 16.21
C LYS A 285 14.38 -6.95 15.92
N LYS A 286 14.66 -7.96 15.07
CA LYS A 286 16.03 -8.45 14.82
C LYS A 286 16.82 -7.55 13.88
N LEU A 287 16.20 -7.05 12.78
CA LEU A 287 16.92 -6.39 11.70
C LEU A 287 17.47 -4.99 12.06
N PRO A 288 16.71 -4.08 12.71
CA PRO A 288 17.20 -2.74 13.01
C PRO A 288 18.51 -2.70 13.83
N PRO A 289 18.68 -3.42 14.94
CA PRO A 289 19.93 -3.40 15.68
C PRO A 289 21.12 -3.92 14.87
N LEU A 290 20.92 -4.93 14.00
CA LEU A 290 21.97 -5.42 13.11
C LEU A 290 22.40 -4.36 12.09
N ILE A 291 21.45 -3.71 11.43
CA ILE A 291 21.74 -2.63 10.48
C ILE A 291 22.44 -1.45 11.18
N ASN A 292 22.00 -1.12 12.39
CA ASN A 292 22.61 -0.02 13.15
C ASN A 292 24.07 -0.33 13.55
N SER A 293 24.40 -1.59 13.85
CA SER A 293 25.78 -2.00 14.16
C SER A 293 26.72 -1.87 12.96
N PHE A 294 26.18 -1.78 11.72
CA PHE A 294 26.96 -1.54 10.50
C PHE A 294 27.17 -0.03 10.21
N GLY A 295 26.79 0.86 11.12
CA GLY A 295 26.94 2.32 10.94
C GLY A 295 25.84 2.99 10.13
N LEU A 296 24.76 2.25 9.79
CA LEU A 296 23.54 2.76 9.17
C LEU A 296 22.50 3.07 10.23
N LYS A 297 21.37 3.69 9.82
CA LYS A 297 20.26 3.95 10.74
C LYS A 297 18.98 3.30 10.23
N ALA A 298 18.55 2.24 10.88
CA ALA A 298 17.27 1.58 10.62
C ALA A 298 16.18 2.13 11.54
N TYR A 299 15.00 2.36 10.98
CA TYR A 299 13.86 2.93 11.68
C TYR A 299 12.90 1.83 12.13
N LYS A 300 12.26 2.06 13.29
CA LYS A 300 11.13 1.22 13.74
C LYS A 300 10.00 1.29 12.72
N THR A 301 9.33 0.17 12.50
CA THR A 301 8.25 0.04 11.54
C THR A 301 7.07 -0.73 12.11
N SER A 302 5.89 -0.48 11.57
CA SER A 302 4.68 -1.27 11.79
C SER A 302 4.19 -1.98 10.51
N ALA A 303 5.06 -2.04 9.47
CA ALA A 303 4.77 -2.68 8.19
C ALA A 303 5.69 -3.89 7.96
N ASN A 304 5.63 -4.52 6.79
CA ASN A 304 6.49 -5.66 6.42
C ASN A 304 7.78 -5.24 5.71
N PHE A 305 8.34 -4.12 6.11
CA PHE A 305 9.60 -3.59 5.57
C PHE A 305 10.32 -2.73 6.61
N ILE A 306 11.60 -2.49 6.40
CA ILE A 306 12.42 -1.58 7.21
C ILE A 306 12.89 -0.42 6.34
N LEU A 307 12.76 0.81 6.85
CA LEU A 307 13.36 2.00 6.28
C LEU A 307 14.78 2.17 6.84
N VAL A 308 15.76 2.36 5.96
CA VAL A 308 17.17 2.52 6.32
C VAL A 308 17.70 3.83 5.78
N GLU A 309 18.30 4.63 6.66
CA GLU A 309 19.01 5.87 6.32
C GLU A 309 20.51 5.63 6.21
N VAL A 310 21.10 6.20 5.17
CA VAL A 310 22.55 6.25 4.95
C VAL A 310 22.99 7.71 5.06
N LYS A 311 24.07 8.00 5.79
CA LYS A 311 24.53 9.37 6.03
C LYS A 311 24.75 10.15 4.71
N GLU A 312 25.27 9.47 3.70
CA GLU A 312 25.68 10.06 2.43
C GLU A 312 24.99 9.40 1.23
N GLN A 313 24.45 10.22 0.32
CA GLN A 313 23.72 9.71 -0.84
C GLN A 313 24.59 8.84 -1.77
N HIS A 314 25.86 9.17 -1.93
CA HIS A 314 26.77 8.38 -2.77
C HIS A 314 27.00 6.99 -2.19
N LYS A 315 27.20 6.87 -0.87
CA LYS A 315 27.31 5.56 -0.19
C LYS A 315 26.05 4.72 -0.35
N LYS A 316 24.84 5.35 -0.27
CA LYS A 316 23.59 4.65 -0.56
C LYS A 316 23.60 4.05 -1.97
N LYS A 317 24.03 4.80 -2.98
CA LYS A 317 24.11 4.32 -4.37
C LYS A 317 25.07 3.13 -4.49
N LEU A 318 26.23 3.21 -3.83
CA LEU A 318 27.19 2.10 -3.79
C LEU A 318 26.61 0.86 -3.13
N ILE A 319 25.98 0.99 -1.96
CA ILE A 319 25.32 -0.13 -1.26
C ILE A 319 24.29 -0.81 -2.18
N ILE A 320 23.41 -0.04 -2.83
CA ILE A 320 22.41 -0.59 -3.74
C ILE A 320 23.07 -1.31 -4.92
N SER A 321 24.10 -0.72 -5.52
CA SER A 321 24.83 -1.32 -6.64
C SER A 321 25.54 -2.63 -6.25
N GLU A 322 26.20 -2.67 -5.08
CA GLU A 322 26.88 -3.87 -4.60
C GLU A 322 25.89 -4.99 -4.22
N LEU A 323 24.74 -4.66 -3.59
CA LEU A 323 23.67 -5.62 -3.35
C LEU A 323 23.13 -6.20 -4.67
N LEU A 324 22.96 -5.34 -5.68
CA LEU A 324 22.47 -5.76 -7.00
C LEU A 324 23.44 -6.74 -7.68
N LYS A 325 24.78 -6.50 -7.59
CA LYS A 325 25.81 -7.43 -8.07
C LYS A 325 25.72 -8.81 -7.37
N LYS A 326 25.23 -8.82 -6.13
CA LYS A 326 24.98 -10.04 -5.34
C LYS A 326 23.57 -10.60 -5.51
N LYS A 327 22.84 -10.16 -6.56
CA LYS A 327 21.48 -10.57 -6.89
C LYS A 327 20.47 -10.27 -5.79
N ILE A 328 20.68 -9.23 -4.97
CA ILE A 328 19.77 -8.77 -3.95
C ILE A 328 19.18 -7.42 -4.38
N ILE A 329 17.86 -7.38 -4.54
CA ILE A 329 17.13 -6.19 -4.98
C ILE A 329 16.40 -5.56 -3.80
N ILE A 330 16.75 -4.32 -3.45
CA ILE A 330 16.09 -3.50 -2.45
C ILE A 330 15.43 -2.27 -3.10
N ARG A 331 14.59 -1.54 -2.39
CA ARG A 331 13.88 -0.38 -2.93
C ARG A 331 14.67 0.91 -2.74
N ASN A 332 15.12 1.51 -3.84
CA ASN A 332 15.58 2.90 -3.85
C ASN A 332 14.38 3.87 -3.69
N LEU A 333 14.55 4.91 -2.86
CA LEU A 333 13.49 5.85 -2.51
C LEU A 333 13.69 7.27 -3.05
N ASP A 334 14.53 7.45 -4.06
CA ASP A 334 14.78 8.76 -4.68
C ASP A 334 13.50 9.40 -5.22
N ASN A 335 12.61 8.60 -5.79
CA ASN A 335 11.30 9.02 -6.31
C ASN A 335 10.28 9.41 -5.22
N TYR A 336 10.57 9.11 -3.95
CA TYR A 336 9.82 9.61 -2.78
C TYR A 336 10.42 10.90 -2.20
N GLY A 337 11.52 11.42 -2.78
CA GLY A 337 12.30 12.53 -2.21
C GLY A 337 13.23 12.12 -1.06
N LEU A 338 13.29 10.84 -0.73
CA LEU A 338 14.12 10.26 0.34
C LEU A 338 15.49 9.82 -0.20
N ARG A 339 16.29 10.77 -0.66
CA ARG A 339 17.54 10.52 -1.40
C ARG A 339 18.63 9.80 -0.61
N LYS A 340 18.59 9.85 0.71
CA LYS A 340 19.54 9.15 1.61
C LYS A 340 19.00 7.82 2.13
N PHE A 341 17.82 7.38 1.66
CA PHE A 341 17.13 6.23 2.21
C PHE A 341 16.96 5.12 1.17
N PHE A 342 16.90 3.91 1.67
CA PHE A 342 16.38 2.75 0.95
C PHE A 342 15.42 1.97 1.85
N ARG A 343 14.59 1.12 1.26
CA ARG A 343 13.63 0.29 1.98
C ARG A 343 13.88 -1.17 1.66
N VAL A 344 13.87 -2.01 2.70
CA VAL A 344 14.05 -3.46 2.60
C VAL A 344 12.78 -4.14 3.04
N SER A 345 12.17 -4.95 2.17
CA SER A 345 11.05 -5.82 2.52
C SER A 345 11.53 -6.96 3.41
N ILE A 346 10.67 -7.44 4.32
CA ILE A 346 10.98 -8.62 5.12
C ILE A 346 10.71 -9.86 4.26
N GLY A 347 11.79 -10.55 3.86
CA GLY A 347 11.80 -11.81 3.14
C GLY A 347 11.73 -13.03 4.06
N THR A 348 12.02 -14.22 3.54
CA THR A 348 12.20 -15.46 4.32
C THR A 348 13.41 -15.35 5.26
N ASP A 349 13.51 -16.22 6.25
CA ASP A 349 14.68 -16.25 7.16
C ASP A 349 16.01 -16.40 6.39
N SER A 350 16.04 -17.24 5.36
CA SER A 350 17.21 -17.43 4.51
C SER A 350 17.59 -16.16 3.75
N GLU A 351 16.62 -15.52 3.07
CA GLU A 351 16.84 -14.29 2.31
C GLU A 351 17.32 -13.14 3.21
N MET A 352 16.74 -13.02 4.39
CA MET A 352 17.11 -11.99 5.35
C MET A 352 18.51 -12.19 5.92
N ASN A 353 18.92 -13.44 6.21
CA ASN A 353 20.27 -13.73 6.66
C ASN A 353 21.29 -13.42 5.55
N ILE A 354 21.05 -13.87 4.31
CA ILE A 354 21.92 -13.55 3.15
C ILE A 354 22.02 -12.04 2.94
N PHE A 355 20.91 -11.30 3.08
CA PHE A 355 20.91 -9.83 2.99
C PHE A 355 21.79 -9.21 4.08
N VAL A 356 21.64 -9.63 5.34
CA VAL A 356 22.40 -9.10 6.49
C VAL A 356 23.89 -9.36 6.31
N ASP A 357 24.28 -10.60 6.00
CA ASP A 357 25.69 -10.99 5.79
C ASP A 357 26.33 -10.21 4.63
N THR A 358 25.59 -10.10 3.52
CA THR A 358 26.05 -9.34 2.34
C THR A 358 26.18 -7.85 2.67
N LEU A 359 25.22 -7.26 3.35
CA LEU A 359 25.27 -5.85 3.75
C LEU A 359 26.45 -5.58 4.69
N GLN A 360 26.71 -6.48 5.65
CA GLN A 360 27.86 -6.37 6.55
C GLN A 360 29.18 -6.35 5.78
N LEU A 361 29.34 -7.28 4.81
CA LEU A 361 30.56 -7.35 3.96
C LEU A 361 30.74 -6.07 3.12
N ILE A 362 29.66 -5.51 2.60
CA ILE A 362 29.70 -4.24 1.84
C ILE A 362 30.13 -3.11 2.77
N MET A 363 29.52 -3.01 3.95
CA MET A 363 29.80 -1.92 4.89
C MET A 363 31.24 -1.93 5.44
N ARG A 364 31.87 -3.11 5.55
CA ARG A 364 33.30 -3.22 5.92
C ARG A 364 34.26 -2.67 4.86
N LYS A 365 33.79 -2.53 3.60
CA LYS A 365 34.57 -2.03 2.47
C LYS A 365 34.35 -0.54 2.18
N LEU A 366 33.32 0.07 2.76
CA LEU A 366 32.92 1.48 2.61
C LEU A 366 33.32 2.36 3.81
#